data_3d48a0a65307e5b4f8f000d8fe60aaf7
#
_entry.id   3d48a0a65307e5b4f8f000d8fe60aaf7
#
_cell.length_a   1.000
_cell.length_b   1.000
_cell.length_c   1.000
_cell.angle_alpha   90.00
_cell.angle_beta   90.00
_cell.angle_gamma   90.00
#
_symmetry.space_group_name_H-M   'P 1'
#
loop_
_entity.id
_entity.type
_entity.pdbx_description
1 polymer ?
#
loop_
_entity_poly.entity_id
_entity_poly.type
_entity_poly.pdbx_seq_one_letter_code
_entity_poly.pdbx_strand_id
1 'polypeptide(L)'
;SWRNLISVGAEPIAITNCLNFGNPEKEENMGEFVECVQGITEASKYLDYPVVSGNVSFYNETKDKGIKPTPSIGGVGLIKNYKKMISMELKEEGNLILVIGKTEGHLEQTIFAREILSEKKGPPPEINLFNEKNNGLTVSKLIKDNLIESCHDISLGGILVAASKMCVKSKKGMKINN
;
A
#
# COMPACT_ATOMS: atom_id res chain seq x y z
N SER A 1 2.35 3.24 -0.40
CA SER A 1 2.30 4.70 -0.14
C SER A 1 1.46 5.44 -1.19
N TRP A 2 1.60 5.13 -2.50
CA TRP A 2 0.84 5.80 -3.58
C TRP A 2 -0.68 5.72 -3.37
N ARG A 3 -1.24 4.53 -3.12
CA ARG A 3 -2.66 4.34 -2.82
C ARG A 3 -3.13 5.14 -1.59
N ASN A 4 -2.30 5.20 -0.54
CA ASN A 4 -2.65 5.92 0.68
C ASN A 4 -2.88 7.41 0.43
N LEU A 5 -2.08 8.01 -0.46
CA LEU A 5 -2.25 9.40 -0.87
C LEU A 5 -3.52 9.57 -1.72
N ILE A 6 -3.73 8.69 -2.69
CA ILE A 6 -4.94 8.71 -3.52
C ILE A 6 -6.20 8.59 -2.68
N SER A 7 -6.22 7.72 -1.67
CA SER A 7 -7.42 7.44 -0.86
C SER A 7 -7.89 8.64 -0.03
N VAL A 8 -7.04 9.64 0.17
CA VAL A 8 -7.41 10.90 0.84
C VAL A 8 -7.59 12.08 -0.12
N GLY A 9 -7.50 11.82 -1.42
CA GLY A 9 -7.64 12.84 -2.47
C GLY A 9 -6.38 13.65 -2.75
N ALA A 10 -5.22 13.18 -2.26
CA ALA A 10 -3.94 13.78 -2.59
C ALA A 10 -3.45 13.33 -3.97
N GLU A 11 -2.78 14.22 -4.68
CA GLU A 11 -2.01 13.91 -5.88
C GLU A 11 -0.61 13.46 -5.46
N PRO A 12 -0.21 12.19 -5.68
CA PRO A 12 1.13 11.72 -5.35
C PRO A 12 2.19 12.48 -6.17
N ILE A 13 3.23 12.98 -5.51
CA ILE A 13 4.27 13.80 -6.16
C ILE A 13 5.61 13.09 -6.16
N ALA A 14 6.03 12.58 -5.01
CA ALA A 14 7.36 12.02 -4.82
C ALA A 14 7.43 11.08 -3.63
N ILE A 15 8.48 10.24 -3.60
CA ILE A 15 8.80 9.41 -2.45
C ILE A 15 10.18 9.74 -1.88
N THR A 16 10.34 9.47 -0.61
CA THR A 16 11.62 9.26 0.05
C THR A 16 11.74 7.81 0.47
N ASN A 17 12.93 7.24 0.48
CA ASN A 17 13.14 5.88 0.94
C ASN A 17 14.20 5.80 2.04
N CYS A 18 14.06 4.80 2.89
CA CYS A 18 15.07 4.41 3.86
C CYS A 18 15.29 2.91 3.68
N LEU A 19 16.41 2.54 3.11
CA LEU A 19 16.73 1.16 2.73
C LEU A 19 17.65 0.55 3.79
N ASN A 20 17.19 -0.52 4.45
CA ASN A 20 17.95 -1.19 5.51
C ASN A 20 18.17 -2.66 5.15
N PHE A 21 19.46 -3.06 5.09
CA PHE A 21 19.88 -4.38 4.65
C PHE A 21 21.02 -4.91 5.54
N GLY A 22 21.25 -6.20 5.48
CA GLY A 22 22.37 -6.86 6.12
C GLY A 22 23.71 -6.51 5.47
N ASN A 23 24.71 -7.36 5.68
CA ASN A 23 26.05 -7.18 5.12
C ASN A 23 26.06 -7.34 3.59
N PRO A 24 26.38 -6.30 2.80
CA PRO A 24 26.35 -6.33 1.34
C PRO A 24 27.48 -7.21 0.72
N GLU A 25 28.47 -7.62 1.48
CA GLU A 25 29.54 -8.53 1.02
C GLU A 25 29.00 -9.98 0.91
N LYS A 26 27.86 -10.28 1.52
CA LYS A 26 27.17 -11.55 1.34
C LYS A 26 26.31 -11.47 0.07
N GLU A 27 26.55 -12.36 -0.89
CA GLU A 27 25.88 -12.37 -2.19
C GLU A 27 24.34 -12.35 -2.08
N GLU A 28 23.79 -13.11 -1.13
CA GLU A 28 22.35 -13.15 -0.86
C GLU A 28 21.78 -11.77 -0.50
N ASN A 29 22.43 -11.08 0.46
CA ASN A 29 22.00 -9.74 0.90
C ASN A 29 22.10 -8.70 -0.23
N MET A 30 23.16 -8.80 -1.05
CA MET A 30 23.32 -7.91 -2.20
C MET A 30 22.28 -8.22 -3.29
N GLY A 31 21.95 -9.48 -3.53
CA GLY A 31 20.88 -9.89 -4.43
C GLY A 31 19.53 -9.29 -4.02
N GLU A 32 19.16 -9.46 -2.74
CA GLU A 32 17.93 -8.89 -2.17
C GLU A 32 17.88 -7.35 -2.30
N PHE A 33 19.01 -6.67 -2.07
CA PHE A 33 19.10 -5.22 -2.25
C PHE A 33 18.84 -4.80 -3.71
N VAL A 34 19.50 -5.48 -4.65
CA VAL A 34 19.35 -5.18 -6.08
C VAL A 34 17.90 -5.38 -6.52
N GLU A 35 17.28 -6.49 -6.15
CA GLU A 35 15.87 -6.79 -6.50
C GLU A 35 14.91 -5.76 -5.88
N CYS A 36 15.12 -5.35 -4.63
CA CYS A 36 14.33 -4.30 -4.01
C CYS A 36 14.45 -2.96 -4.75
N VAL A 37 15.67 -2.57 -5.13
CA VAL A 37 15.90 -1.31 -5.88
C VAL A 37 15.28 -1.39 -7.28
N GLN A 38 15.35 -2.54 -7.95
CA GLN A 38 14.70 -2.75 -9.25
C GLN A 38 13.19 -2.60 -9.13
N GLY A 39 12.54 -3.24 -8.16
CA GLY A 39 11.11 -3.13 -7.94
C GLY A 39 10.66 -1.69 -7.60
N ILE A 40 11.41 -0.98 -6.76
CA ILE A 40 11.16 0.44 -6.46
C ILE A 40 11.27 1.29 -7.73
N THR A 41 12.31 1.05 -8.54
CA THR A 41 12.55 1.77 -9.79
C THR A 41 11.43 1.57 -10.79
N GLU A 42 10.99 0.34 -10.98
CA GLU A 42 9.90 -0.01 -11.89
C GLU A 42 8.59 0.66 -11.46
N ALA A 43 8.21 0.52 -10.19
CA ALA A 43 7.01 1.13 -9.65
C ALA A 43 7.05 2.67 -9.73
N SER A 44 8.19 3.28 -9.39
CA SER A 44 8.37 4.73 -9.44
C SER A 44 8.23 5.29 -10.84
N LYS A 45 8.84 4.63 -11.83
CA LYS A 45 8.72 5.03 -13.24
C LYS A 45 7.30 4.87 -13.77
N TYR A 46 6.67 3.73 -13.47
CA TYR A 46 5.34 3.44 -13.99
C TYR A 46 4.26 4.35 -13.42
N LEU A 47 4.34 4.64 -12.12
CA LEU A 47 3.37 5.47 -11.41
C LEU A 47 3.67 6.98 -11.52
N ASP A 48 4.76 7.36 -12.19
CA ASP A 48 5.25 8.75 -12.23
C ASP A 48 5.43 9.33 -10.81
N TYR A 49 6.13 8.56 -9.97
CA TYR A 49 6.25 8.80 -8.54
C TYR A 49 7.72 8.70 -8.10
N PRO A 50 8.54 9.71 -8.46
CA PRO A 50 9.98 9.64 -8.37
C PRO A 50 10.52 9.61 -6.94
N VAL A 51 11.65 8.93 -6.75
CA VAL A 51 12.45 8.99 -5.53
C VAL A 51 13.26 10.30 -5.55
N VAL A 52 13.01 11.20 -4.62
CA VAL A 52 13.69 12.51 -4.54
C VAL A 52 14.66 12.61 -3.37
N SER A 53 14.58 11.69 -2.42
CA SER A 53 15.43 11.66 -1.23
C SER A 53 15.47 10.25 -0.64
N GLY A 54 16.45 9.97 0.20
CA GLY A 54 16.52 8.73 0.94
C GLY A 54 17.91 8.45 1.50
N ASN A 55 18.03 7.28 2.12
CA ASN A 55 19.30 6.76 2.60
C ASN A 55 19.36 5.24 2.45
N VAL A 56 20.58 4.72 2.46
CA VAL A 56 20.87 3.29 2.54
C VAL A 56 21.68 3.02 3.81
N SER A 57 21.26 2.00 4.55
CA SER A 57 21.97 1.49 5.71
C SER A 57 22.28 0.01 5.47
N PHE A 58 23.55 -0.34 5.54
CA PHE A 58 24.06 -1.70 5.42
C PHE A 58 24.64 -2.21 6.75
N TYR A 59 25.05 -3.46 6.77
CA TYR A 59 25.63 -4.13 7.94
C TYR A 59 24.70 -4.16 9.17
N ASN A 60 23.39 -4.14 8.94
CA ASN A 60 22.42 -4.29 10.02
C ASN A 60 22.31 -5.76 10.41
N GLU A 61 23.11 -6.17 11.36
CA GLU A 61 23.25 -7.57 11.79
C GLU A 61 23.25 -7.70 13.31
N THR A 62 22.82 -8.85 13.79
CA THR A 62 22.92 -9.25 15.20
C THR A 62 23.43 -10.67 15.24
N LYS A 63 24.59 -10.91 15.89
CA LYS A 63 25.26 -12.22 15.97
C LYS A 63 25.40 -12.86 14.58
N ASP A 64 26.01 -12.14 13.66
CA ASP A 64 26.26 -12.53 12.26
C ASP A 64 25.04 -12.87 11.42
N LYS A 65 23.85 -12.59 11.95
CA LYS A 65 22.59 -12.76 11.24
C LYS A 65 22.06 -11.39 10.81
N GLY A 66 21.95 -11.20 9.49
CA GLY A 66 21.38 -10.00 8.89
C GLY A 66 19.89 -9.83 9.21
N ILE A 67 19.45 -8.58 9.24
CA ILE A 67 18.02 -8.28 9.24
C ILE A 67 17.41 -8.71 7.90
N LYS A 68 16.11 -8.91 7.88
CA LYS A 68 15.40 -9.06 6.61
C LYS A 68 15.46 -7.77 5.80
N PRO A 69 15.42 -7.85 4.45
CA PRO A 69 15.33 -6.68 3.60
C PRO A 69 14.20 -5.77 4.05
N THR A 70 14.51 -4.53 4.41
CA THR A 70 13.52 -3.62 5.00
C THR A 70 13.59 -2.24 4.32
N PRO A 71 13.05 -2.10 3.09
CA PRO A 71 12.81 -0.79 2.48
C PRO A 71 11.60 -0.13 3.14
N SER A 72 11.78 1.08 3.65
CA SER A 72 10.70 1.93 4.16
C SER A 72 10.47 3.09 3.20
N ILE A 73 9.21 3.28 2.77
CA ILE A 73 8.86 4.28 1.77
C ILE A 73 7.97 5.35 2.41
N GLY A 74 8.41 6.59 2.36
CA GLY A 74 7.62 7.76 2.70
C GLY A 74 7.04 8.41 1.44
N GLY A 75 5.73 8.58 1.38
CA GLY A 75 5.06 9.21 0.25
C GLY A 75 4.72 10.66 0.51
N VAL A 76 4.94 11.52 -0.48
CA VAL A 76 4.55 12.94 -0.47
C VAL A 76 3.48 13.16 -1.53
N GLY A 77 2.39 13.83 -1.15
CA GLY A 77 1.31 14.18 -2.04
C GLY A 77 0.76 15.57 -1.76
N LEU A 78 0.14 16.18 -2.76
CA LEU A 78 -0.45 17.50 -2.68
C LEU A 78 -1.98 17.43 -2.66
N ILE A 79 -2.60 18.00 -1.66
CA ILE A 79 -4.03 18.26 -1.62
C ILE A 79 -4.26 19.72 -2.02
N LYS A 80 -4.70 19.97 -3.26
CA LYS A 80 -4.91 21.32 -3.79
C LYS A 80 -5.98 22.10 -3.03
N ASN A 81 -6.99 21.41 -2.54
CA ASN A 81 -8.05 21.98 -1.71
C ASN A 81 -8.34 21.05 -0.54
N TYR A 82 -7.87 21.40 0.65
CA TYR A 82 -8.03 20.55 1.84
C TYR A 82 -9.50 20.31 2.22
N LYS A 83 -10.44 21.18 1.81
CA LYS A 83 -11.88 20.99 2.03
C LYS A 83 -12.47 19.83 1.22
N LYS A 84 -11.75 19.37 0.19
CA LYS A 84 -12.11 18.21 -0.64
C LYS A 84 -11.40 16.93 -0.19
N MET A 85 -10.63 16.99 0.88
CA MET A 85 -10.04 15.79 1.47
C MET A 85 -11.14 14.88 2.00
N ILE A 86 -11.05 13.61 1.69
CA ILE A 86 -11.93 12.58 2.25
C ILE A 86 -11.17 11.69 3.22
N SER A 87 -11.90 10.97 4.05
CA SER A 87 -11.34 10.04 5.02
C SER A 87 -11.99 8.67 4.87
N MET A 88 -11.57 7.71 5.69
CA MET A 88 -12.19 6.39 5.73
C MET A 88 -13.55 6.37 6.47
N GLU A 89 -13.99 7.48 7.04
CA GLU A 89 -15.23 7.53 7.81
C GLU A 89 -16.47 7.44 6.92
N LEU A 90 -17.30 6.43 7.13
CA LEU A 90 -18.61 6.29 6.47
C LEU A 90 -19.51 7.46 6.88
N LYS A 91 -20.15 8.13 5.93
CA LYS A 91 -20.92 9.36 6.18
C LYS A 91 -22.41 9.04 6.41
N GLU A 92 -23.11 8.62 5.39
CA GLU A 92 -24.57 8.46 5.43
C GLU A 92 -24.96 6.97 5.46
N GLU A 93 -26.08 6.67 6.12
CA GLU A 93 -26.72 5.35 6.04
C GLU A 93 -27.37 5.16 4.68
N GLY A 94 -27.28 3.94 4.15
CA GLY A 94 -27.82 3.61 2.83
C GLY A 94 -26.86 3.86 1.67
N ASN A 95 -25.70 4.47 1.90
CA ASN A 95 -24.69 4.61 0.88
C ASN A 95 -24.13 3.25 0.43
N LEU A 96 -23.85 3.15 -0.87
CA LEU A 96 -23.26 1.95 -1.45
C LEU A 96 -21.76 1.89 -1.18
N ILE A 97 -21.26 0.69 -0.96
CA ILE A 97 -19.82 0.42 -0.84
C ILE A 97 -19.34 -0.16 -2.17
N LEU A 98 -18.36 0.49 -2.77
CA LEU A 98 -17.72 0.03 -3.99
C LEU A 98 -16.34 -0.55 -3.68
N VAL A 99 -16.02 -1.69 -4.28
CA VAL A 99 -14.66 -2.23 -4.32
C VAL A 99 -14.10 -1.97 -5.71
N ILE A 100 -13.00 -1.21 -5.77
CA ILE A 100 -12.33 -0.88 -7.02
C ILE A 100 -11.07 -1.73 -7.13
N GLY A 101 -11.01 -2.53 -8.16
CA GLY A 101 -9.97 -3.54 -8.37
C GLY A 101 -10.50 -4.96 -8.25
N LYS A 102 -9.60 -5.92 -8.45
CA LYS A 102 -9.91 -7.35 -8.42
C LYS A 102 -9.36 -8.00 -7.17
N THR A 103 -10.12 -8.87 -6.54
CA THR A 103 -9.70 -9.69 -5.42
C THR A 103 -9.69 -11.15 -5.86
N GLU A 104 -8.53 -11.81 -5.82
CA GLU A 104 -8.32 -13.15 -6.39
C GLU A 104 -8.15 -14.26 -5.33
N GLY A 105 -8.31 -13.91 -4.06
CA GLY A 105 -8.25 -14.90 -2.97
C GLY A 105 -6.86 -15.43 -2.65
N HIS A 106 -5.80 -14.69 -3.00
CA HIS A 106 -4.43 -15.04 -2.66
C HIS A 106 -4.21 -15.01 -1.15
N LEU A 107 -3.66 -16.08 -0.56
CA LEU A 107 -3.46 -16.19 0.89
C LEU A 107 -1.99 -16.28 1.32
N GLU A 108 -1.06 -16.65 0.43
CA GLU A 108 0.36 -16.74 0.76
C GLU A 108 0.92 -15.35 1.16
N GLN A 109 1.86 -15.34 2.09
CA GLN A 109 2.48 -14.13 2.67
C GLN A 109 1.48 -13.16 3.35
N THR A 110 0.24 -13.58 3.56
CA THR A 110 -0.75 -12.77 4.27
C THR A 110 -0.62 -12.87 5.79
N ILE A 111 -1.18 -11.91 6.50
CA ILE A 111 -1.29 -11.97 7.96
C ILE A 111 -2.12 -13.20 8.38
N PHE A 112 -3.16 -13.54 7.63
CA PHE A 112 -3.98 -14.71 7.91
C PHE A 112 -3.17 -16.02 7.85
N ALA A 113 -2.38 -16.20 6.78
CA ALA A 113 -1.51 -17.37 6.66
C ALA A 113 -0.50 -17.44 7.81
N ARG A 114 0.12 -16.31 8.15
CA ARG A 114 1.15 -16.24 9.20
C ARG A 114 0.60 -16.44 10.61
N GLU A 115 -0.48 -15.77 10.97
CA GLU A 115 -0.97 -15.71 12.36
C GLU A 115 -2.01 -16.80 12.66
N ILE A 116 -2.80 -17.23 11.68
CA ILE A 116 -3.86 -18.22 11.86
C ILE A 116 -3.42 -19.61 11.40
N LEU A 117 -2.82 -19.71 10.21
CA LEU A 117 -2.38 -20.99 9.66
C LEU A 117 -0.94 -21.37 10.06
N SER A 118 -0.19 -20.43 10.69
CA SER A 118 1.24 -20.61 11.03
C SER A 118 2.12 -20.89 9.80
N GLU A 119 1.70 -20.47 8.62
CA GLU A 119 2.38 -20.64 7.36
C GLU A 119 3.15 -19.36 6.96
N LYS A 120 4.42 -19.54 6.55
CA LYS A 120 5.31 -18.43 6.11
C LYS A 120 5.92 -18.73 4.74
N LYS A 121 5.21 -19.46 3.91
CA LYS A 121 5.68 -19.93 2.61
C LYS A 121 4.86 -19.34 1.48
N GLY A 122 5.37 -19.50 0.26
CA GLY A 122 4.74 -19.08 -0.98
C GLY A 122 5.16 -17.68 -1.44
N PRO A 123 4.88 -17.34 -2.69
CA PRO A 123 5.17 -16.02 -3.26
C PRO A 123 4.19 -14.96 -2.72
N PRO A 124 4.56 -13.67 -2.77
CA PRO A 124 3.59 -12.60 -2.61
C PRO A 124 2.62 -12.58 -3.80
N PRO A 125 1.46 -11.89 -3.67
CA PRO A 125 0.55 -11.72 -4.80
C PRO A 125 1.24 -10.98 -5.94
N GLU A 126 0.93 -11.36 -7.17
CA GLU A 126 1.46 -10.72 -8.37
C GLU A 126 1.01 -9.26 -8.45
N ILE A 127 1.93 -8.38 -8.82
CA ILE A 127 1.66 -6.95 -8.94
C ILE A 127 1.39 -6.60 -10.40
N ASN A 128 0.24 -5.98 -10.66
CA ASN A 128 -0.09 -5.42 -11.97
C ASN A 128 -0.14 -3.89 -11.88
N LEU A 129 0.96 -3.25 -12.28
CA LEU A 129 1.10 -1.79 -12.19
C LEU A 129 0.11 -1.04 -13.10
N PHE A 130 -0.31 -1.63 -14.22
CA PHE A 130 -1.33 -1.05 -15.09
C PHE A 130 -2.68 -0.95 -14.36
N ASN A 131 -3.12 -2.04 -13.74
CA ASN A 131 -4.35 -2.05 -12.96
C ASN A 131 -4.25 -1.13 -11.73
N GLU A 132 -3.11 -1.14 -11.05
CA GLU A 132 -2.84 -0.26 -9.90
C GLU A 132 -3.02 1.22 -10.27
N LYS A 133 -2.39 1.65 -11.35
CA LYS A 133 -2.49 3.03 -11.85
C LYS A 133 -3.91 3.39 -12.24
N ASN A 134 -4.58 2.54 -13.02
CA ASN A 134 -5.95 2.80 -13.49
C ASN A 134 -6.96 2.84 -12.34
N ASN A 135 -6.86 1.93 -11.39
CA ASN A 135 -7.71 1.93 -10.19
C ASN A 135 -7.53 3.21 -9.38
N GLY A 136 -6.29 3.62 -9.13
CA GLY A 136 -6.03 4.85 -8.39
C GLY A 136 -6.48 6.10 -9.13
N LEU A 137 -6.26 6.19 -10.45
CA LEU A 137 -6.75 7.32 -11.24
C LEU A 137 -8.28 7.38 -11.23
N THR A 138 -8.96 6.23 -11.27
CA THR A 138 -10.42 6.15 -11.13
C THR A 138 -10.87 6.69 -9.78
N VAL A 139 -10.26 6.24 -8.68
CA VAL A 139 -10.55 6.74 -7.33
C VAL A 139 -10.32 8.24 -7.24
N SER A 140 -9.17 8.71 -7.73
CA SER A 140 -8.84 10.14 -7.75
C SER A 140 -9.90 10.98 -8.49
N LYS A 141 -10.41 10.46 -9.61
CA LYS A 141 -11.49 11.11 -10.37
C LYS A 141 -12.79 11.14 -9.58
N LEU A 142 -13.19 10.02 -8.99
CA LEU A 142 -14.42 9.96 -8.18
C LEU A 142 -14.38 10.96 -7.01
N ILE A 143 -13.23 11.13 -6.36
CA ILE A 143 -13.05 12.13 -5.30
C ILE A 143 -13.16 13.56 -5.86
N LYS A 144 -12.45 13.86 -6.96
CA LYS A 144 -12.47 15.18 -7.59
C LYS A 144 -13.89 15.61 -8.01
N ASP A 145 -14.66 14.66 -8.52
CA ASP A 145 -16.02 14.87 -9.00
C ASP A 145 -17.06 14.84 -7.86
N ASN A 146 -16.63 14.69 -6.60
CA ASN A 146 -17.47 14.56 -5.39
C ASN A 146 -18.49 13.42 -5.47
N LEU A 147 -18.15 12.32 -6.13
CA LEU A 147 -19.00 11.14 -6.29
C LEU A 147 -18.85 10.13 -5.16
N ILE A 148 -17.82 10.26 -4.33
CA ILE A 148 -17.59 9.44 -3.14
C ILE A 148 -17.27 10.33 -1.94
N GLU A 149 -17.70 9.90 -0.76
CA GLU A 149 -17.58 10.66 0.50
C GLU A 149 -16.54 10.05 1.46
N SER A 150 -16.17 8.80 1.22
CA SER A 150 -15.18 8.08 2.02
C SER A 150 -14.40 7.11 1.16
N CYS A 151 -13.16 6.85 1.54
CA CYS A 151 -12.30 5.91 0.86
C CYS A 151 -11.28 5.32 1.83
N HIS A 152 -10.92 4.05 1.62
CA HIS A 152 -9.82 3.38 2.30
C HIS A 152 -9.12 2.44 1.32
N ASP A 153 -7.80 2.42 1.35
CA ASP A 153 -7.02 1.47 0.58
C ASP A 153 -7.14 0.05 1.19
N ILE A 154 -7.14 -0.95 0.32
CA ILE A 154 -7.07 -2.35 0.75
C ILE A 154 -5.58 -2.71 0.85
N SER A 155 -5.13 -2.99 2.07
CA SER A 155 -3.73 -3.33 2.38
C SER A 155 -3.65 -4.52 3.35
N LEU A 156 -2.88 -4.43 4.41
CA LEU A 156 -2.73 -5.49 5.41
C LEU A 156 -4.09 -5.97 5.96
N GLY A 157 -4.33 -7.28 5.86
CA GLY A 157 -5.56 -7.93 6.30
C GLY A 157 -6.68 -7.94 5.25
N GLY A 158 -6.45 -7.36 4.07
CA GLY A 158 -7.37 -7.44 2.94
C GLY A 158 -8.67 -6.65 3.12
N ILE A 159 -9.67 -6.99 2.30
CA ILE A 159 -10.93 -6.26 2.20
C ILE A 159 -11.73 -6.24 3.51
N LEU A 160 -11.77 -7.35 4.25
CA LEU A 160 -12.55 -7.42 5.49
C LEU A 160 -11.95 -6.54 6.58
N VAL A 161 -10.63 -6.45 6.67
CA VAL A 161 -9.97 -5.56 7.63
C VAL A 161 -10.15 -4.10 7.24
N ALA A 162 -10.07 -3.76 5.95
CA ALA A 162 -10.34 -2.40 5.46
C ALA A 162 -11.78 -1.98 5.80
N ALA A 163 -12.77 -2.82 5.48
CA ALA A 163 -14.17 -2.60 5.83
C ALA A 163 -14.38 -2.44 7.35
N SER A 164 -13.77 -3.32 8.15
CA SER A 164 -13.85 -3.24 9.62
C SER A 164 -13.27 -1.94 10.17
N LYS A 165 -12.13 -1.48 9.65
CA LYS A 165 -11.54 -0.19 10.03
C LYS A 165 -12.48 0.97 9.74
N MET A 166 -13.11 0.99 8.57
CA MET A 166 -14.11 2.00 8.21
C MET A 166 -15.30 1.98 9.18
N CYS A 167 -15.82 0.80 9.50
CA CYS A 167 -16.93 0.64 10.46
C CYS A 167 -16.56 1.11 11.87
N VAL A 168 -15.40 0.68 12.38
CA VAL A 168 -14.91 1.06 13.73
C VAL A 168 -14.72 2.57 13.83
N LYS A 169 -14.06 3.18 12.82
CA LYS A 169 -13.80 4.62 12.80
C LYS A 169 -15.09 5.43 12.77
N SER A 170 -16.11 4.94 12.07
CA SER A 170 -17.39 5.63 11.86
C SER A 170 -18.44 5.30 12.91
N LYS A 171 -18.22 4.26 13.73
CA LYS A 171 -19.24 3.68 14.63
C LYS A 171 -20.53 3.29 13.87
N LYS A 172 -20.39 2.82 12.63
CA LYS A 172 -21.46 2.40 11.74
C LYS A 172 -21.21 0.97 11.25
N GLY A 173 -22.26 0.23 10.98
CA GLY A 173 -22.19 -1.09 10.37
C GLY A 173 -22.08 -1.04 8.84
N MET A 174 -21.70 -2.19 8.27
CA MET A 174 -21.66 -2.40 6.83
C MET A 174 -22.32 -3.75 6.51
N LYS A 175 -23.19 -3.78 5.52
CA LYS A 175 -23.80 -5.03 5.03
C LYS A 175 -23.05 -5.44 3.76
N ILE A 176 -22.44 -6.62 3.80
CA ILE A 176 -21.79 -7.23 2.64
C ILE A 176 -22.71 -8.33 2.15
N ASN A 177 -23.11 -8.28 0.88
CA ASN A 177 -23.87 -9.33 0.21
C ASN A 177 -22.91 -10.21 -0.59
N ASN A 178 -23.17 -11.53 -0.58
CA ASN A 178 -22.49 -12.48 -1.45
C ASN A 178 -23.04 -12.40 -2.86
#